data_e96faa9c2a3185767c0be9ca14dc4276
#
_entry.id   e96faa9c2a3185767c0be9ca14dc4276
#
_cell.length_a   1.000
_cell.length_b   1.000
_cell.length_c   1.000
_cell.angle_alpha   90.00
_cell.angle_beta   90.00
_cell.angle_gamma   90.00
#
_symmetry.space_group_name_H-M   'P 1'
#
loop_
_entity.id
_entity.type
_entity.pdbx_description
1 polymer ?
#
loop_
_entity_poly.entity_id
_entity_poly.type
_entity_poly.pdbx_seq_one_letter_code
_entity_poly.pdbx_strand_id
1 'polypeptide(L)'
;MHKNAQRLISLNAAAGEAGLYPSMTLPDARALVPDVQTAMADPQDAAARLQKCAYWLQRYTPWIGEDTMQHTADGLRDYGLLLDISGCAHLFGGERALLVDIAARFATYLDGRGMTARMAIAGSIGAAWGLARFAATDLTIVPEGQDAEAVLPLPPAALRLTPPHIDLCQRLGLDTVAALARFPRADLTRRFGPEPVLRLEQALGQAGESLNPYLPPPQFLVRQNLAQGVTQIEALTALIDTLCVRLAAQLKAEGQGAQRLDVALTRSDNLVLALALPLAHPSADAAHMLRLFEERLSRLAGGLDAGFGIESVQLVAAKTTAITAPQDTIGLSGRLRKTAPIAALGGLYDRLVSRLGAQVVVRPVAHASYIPERAVRFVSVLQAQNGASDETANPLVDAAARPLFMLCAPEPIEVIAEIPEGAPYRF
;
A
#
# COMPACT_ATOMS: atom_id res chain seq x y z
N MET A 1 -19.06 27.76 3.33
CA MET A 1 -20.30 28.58 3.35
C MET A 1 -21.38 27.80 2.62
N HIS A 2 -22.37 27.32 3.32
CA HIS A 2 -23.52 26.64 2.72
C HIS A 2 -24.72 27.57 2.81
N LYS A 3 -25.40 27.83 1.70
CA LYS A 3 -26.56 28.74 1.63
C LYS A 3 -26.33 30.13 2.29
N ASN A 4 -25.19 30.74 2.03
CA ASN A 4 -24.81 32.07 2.53
C ASN A 4 -24.69 32.23 4.06
N ALA A 5 -24.69 31.15 4.85
CA ALA A 5 -24.49 31.17 6.29
C ALA A 5 -23.25 30.41 6.72
N GLN A 6 -22.50 30.91 7.71
CA GLN A 6 -21.45 30.18 8.38
C GLN A 6 -22.08 29.14 9.31
N ARG A 7 -21.61 27.88 9.22
CA ARG A 7 -22.10 26.76 10.05
C ARG A 7 -20.94 26.05 10.74
N LEU A 8 -21.23 25.49 11.89
CA LEU A 8 -20.28 24.65 12.63
C LEU A 8 -20.09 23.31 11.89
N ILE A 9 -18.84 22.92 11.65
CA ILE A 9 -18.48 21.67 10.97
C ILE A 9 -18.18 20.59 11.98
N SER A 10 -17.34 20.91 12.98
CA SER A 10 -16.98 20.01 14.06
C SER A 10 -16.91 20.79 15.37
N LEU A 11 -16.98 20.07 16.46
CA LEU A 11 -17.02 20.59 17.82
C LEU A 11 -16.04 19.81 18.68
N ASN A 12 -15.45 20.47 19.65
CA ASN A 12 -14.78 19.79 20.75
C ASN A 12 -15.83 19.32 21.79
N ALA A 13 -15.41 18.47 22.73
CA ALA A 13 -16.30 17.92 23.75
C ALA A 13 -17.03 19.03 24.55
N ALA A 14 -16.30 20.05 24.99
CA ALA A 14 -16.89 21.17 25.77
C ALA A 14 -17.96 21.92 25.00
N ALA A 15 -17.81 22.12 23.70
CA ALA A 15 -18.84 22.78 22.87
C ALA A 15 -20.08 21.88 22.72
N GLY A 16 -19.89 20.55 22.58
CA GLY A 16 -21.01 19.60 22.58
C GLY A 16 -21.77 19.56 23.91
N GLU A 17 -21.06 19.52 25.03
CA GLU A 17 -21.64 19.60 26.39
C GLU A 17 -22.42 20.90 26.61
N ALA A 18 -21.97 22.00 25.98
CA ALA A 18 -22.67 23.28 26.01
C ALA A 18 -23.92 23.33 25.09
N GLY A 19 -24.31 22.24 24.46
CA GLY A 19 -25.48 22.09 23.62
C GLY A 19 -25.32 22.54 22.17
N LEU A 20 -24.08 22.77 21.70
CA LEU A 20 -23.81 23.02 20.30
C LEU A 20 -23.84 21.71 19.53
N TYR A 21 -24.20 21.74 18.23
CA TYR A 21 -24.22 20.56 17.36
C TYR A 21 -23.73 20.93 15.96
N PRO A 22 -23.17 19.94 15.20
CA PRO A 22 -22.75 20.16 13.83
C PRO A 22 -23.90 20.67 12.96
N SER A 23 -23.59 21.50 11.97
CA SER A 23 -24.54 22.20 11.08
C SER A 23 -25.31 23.37 11.71
N MET A 24 -25.21 23.63 13.03
CA MET A 24 -25.74 24.82 13.64
C MET A 24 -25.14 26.06 13.00
N THR A 25 -25.96 27.12 12.82
CA THR A 25 -25.43 28.38 12.30
C THR A 25 -24.56 29.08 13.34
N LEU A 26 -23.56 29.82 12.92
CA LEU A 26 -22.68 30.54 13.84
C LEU A 26 -23.42 31.58 14.70
N PRO A 27 -24.41 32.32 14.18
CA PRO A 27 -25.25 33.20 15.01
C PRO A 27 -25.99 32.42 16.11
N ASP A 28 -26.59 31.27 15.78
CA ASP A 28 -27.32 30.47 16.77
C ASP A 28 -26.36 29.90 17.84
N ALA A 29 -25.19 29.46 17.42
CA ALA A 29 -24.17 29.00 18.34
C ALA A 29 -23.71 30.08 19.32
N ARG A 30 -23.54 31.32 18.84
CA ARG A 30 -23.19 32.47 19.69
C ARG A 30 -24.34 32.92 20.58
N ALA A 31 -25.58 32.69 20.18
CA ALA A 31 -26.73 32.96 21.04
C ALA A 31 -26.78 31.98 22.24
N LEU A 32 -26.35 30.73 22.04
CA LEU A 32 -26.26 29.74 23.12
C LEU A 32 -25.00 29.91 23.97
N VAL A 33 -23.86 30.12 23.30
CA VAL A 33 -22.54 30.25 23.92
C VAL A 33 -21.87 31.51 23.37
N PRO A 34 -22.06 32.69 24.02
CA PRO A 34 -21.55 33.97 23.51
C PRO A 34 -20.04 33.98 23.25
N ASP A 35 -19.26 33.35 24.10
CA ASP A 35 -17.82 33.30 24.03
C ASP A 35 -17.25 32.11 23.23
N VAL A 36 -18.08 31.49 22.37
CA VAL A 36 -17.62 30.35 21.55
C VAL A 36 -16.47 30.76 20.64
N GLN A 37 -15.36 30.09 20.81
CA GLN A 37 -14.19 30.26 19.94
C GLN A 37 -14.39 29.46 18.67
N THR A 38 -14.10 30.06 17.53
CA THR A 38 -14.28 29.44 16.22
C THR A 38 -13.01 29.58 15.39
N ALA A 39 -12.67 28.53 14.63
CA ALA A 39 -11.63 28.53 13.63
C ALA A 39 -12.22 28.23 12.26
N MET A 40 -11.67 28.81 11.22
CA MET A 40 -12.06 28.45 9.84
C MET A 40 -11.54 27.04 9.51
N ALA A 41 -12.42 26.23 8.96
CA ALA A 41 -12.02 24.91 8.49
C ALA A 41 -11.14 25.03 7.24
N ASP A 42 -10.04 24.30 7.25
CA ASP A 42 -9.15 24.14 6.10
C ASP A 42 -9.19 22.67 5.61
N PRO A 43 -9.92 22.40 4.51
CA PRO A 43 -10.00 21.05 3.96
C PRO A 43 -8.65 20.49 3.49
N GLN A 44 -7.71 21.35 3.09
CA GLN A 44 -6.38 20.91 2.64
C GLN A 44 -5.53 20.48 3.83
N ASP A 45 -5.54 21.25 4.91
CA ASP A 45 -4.86 20.87 6.15
C ASP A 45 -5.47 19.58 6.74
N ALA A 46 -6.79 19.45 6.73
CA ALA A 46 -7.48 18.24 7.18
C ALA A 46 -7.06 17.01 6.37
N ALA A 47 -7.03 17.11 5.05
CA ALA A 47 -6.58 16.02 4.18
C ALA A 47 -5.09 15.67 4.41
N ALA A 48 -4.23 16.68 4.57
CA ALA A 48 -2.81 16.45 4.86
C ALA A 48 -2.58 15.78 6.22
N ARG A 49 -3.39 16.10 7.23
CA ARG A 49 -3.37 15.44 8.54
C ARG A 49 -3.83 13.99 8.46
N LEU A 50 -4.94 13.74 7.74
CA LEU A 50 -5.45 12.39 7.52
C LEU A 50 -4.41 11.52 6.82
N GLN A 51 -3.73 12.08 5.82
CA GLN A 51 -2.63 11.44 5.12
C GLN A 51 -1.48 11.05 6.07
N LYS A 52 -1.07 11.94 6.97
CA LYS A 52 -0.06 11.63 8.00
C LYS A 52 -0.52 10.52 8.94
N CYS A 53 -1.82 10.50 9.30
CA CYS A 53 -2.40 9.41 10.08
C CYS A 53 -2.36 8.09 9.33
N ALA A 54 -2.69 8.07 8.03
CA ALA A 54 -2.61 6.88 7.20
C ALA A 54 -1.18 6.32 7.13
N TYR A 55 -0.17 7.18 6.91
CA TYR A 55 1.24 6.75 6.96
C TYR A 55 1.64 6.17 8.31
N TRP A 56 1.19 6.80 9.39
CA TRP A 56 1.50 6.31 10.72
C TRP A 56 0.86 4.94 10.98
N LEU A 57 -0.34 4.68 10.47
CA LEU A 57 -1.08 3.42 10.60
C LEU A 57 -0.50 2.29 9.75
N GLN A 58 0.34 2.57 8.75
CA GLN A 58 0.98 1.53 7.92
C GLN A 58 1.84 0.53 8.72
N ARG A 59 2.21 0.87 9.96
CA ARG A 59 2.88 -0.08 10.88
C ARG A 59 2.03 -1.30 11.23
N TYR A 60 0.71 -1.20 11.07
CA TYR A 60 -0.24 -2.26 11.40
C TYR A 60 -0.67 -3.06 10.18
N THR A 61 -0.90 -2.39 9.06
CA THR A 61 -1.29 -2.99 7.79
C THR A 61 -0.89 -2.08 6.63
N PRO A 62 -0.43 -2.65 5.50
CA PRO A 62 -0.19 -1.86 4.29
C PRO A 62 -1.49 -1.46 3.56
N TRP A 63 -2.60 -2.08 3.90
CA TRP A 63 -3.89 -1.90 3.24
C TRP A 63 -4.75 -0.88 4.00
N ILE A 64 -4.52 0.40 3.71
CA ILE A 64 -5.24 1.53 4.31
C ILE A 64 -5.90 2.31 3.19
N GLY A 65 -7.21 2.50 3.28
CA GLY A 65 -7.98 3.32 2.37
C GLY A 65 -8.50 4.58 3.06
N GLU A 66 -8.63 5.66 2.30
CA GLU A 66 -9.34 6.84 2.74
C GLU A 66 -10.84 6.62 2.56
N ASP A 67 -11.62 7.00 3.57
CA ASP A 67 -13.06 7.10 3.42
C ASP A 67 -13.38 8.32 2.55
N THR A 68 -13.69 8.06 1.29
CA THR A 68 -13.99 9.09 0.29
C THR A 68 -15.45 9.55 0.30
N MET A 69 -16.27 8.92 1.13
CA MET A 69 -17.71 9.20 1.14
C MET A 69 -18.00 10.53 1.82
N GLN A 70 -18.80 11.36 1.20
CA GLN A 70 -19.34 12.60 1.80
C GLN A 70 -20.64 12.25 2.51
N HIS A 71 -20.67 12.39 3.85
CA HIS A 71 -21.73 11.77 4.64
C HIS A 71 -22.56 12.69 5.51
N THR A 72 -22.41 13.97 5.37
CA THR A 72 -23.27 14.87 6.12
C THR A 72 -24.37 15.45 5.25
N ALA A 73 -25.58 15.59 5.84
CA ALA A 73 -26.72 16.21 5.19
C ALA A 73 -26.42 17.61 4.62
N ASP A 74 -25.39 18.26 5.14
CA ASP A 74 -24.98 19.62 4.78
C ASP A 74 -23.77 19.65 3.83
N GLY A 75 -23.35 18.53 3.25
CA GLY A 75 -22.21 18.45 2.34
C GLY A 75 -20.85 18.61 3.03
N LEU A 76 -20.79 18.45 4.35
CA LEU A 76 -19.57 18.47 5.12
C LEU A 76 -18.84 17.12 4.96
N ARG A 77 -17.53 17.15 4.79
CA ARG A 77 -16.71 15.94 4.76
C ARG A 77 -16.48 15.43 6.17
N ASP A 78 -16.87 14.19 6.39
CA ASP A 78 -16.41 13.42 7.52
C ASP A 78 -15.15 12.65 7.10
N TYR A 79 -14.10 12.73 7.92
CA TYR A 79 -12.82 12.14 7.60
C TYR A 79 -12.66 10.81 8.31
N GLY A 80 -12.26 9.79 7.58
CA GLY A 80 -12.02 8.47 8.12
C GLY A 80 -10.97 7.69 7.35
N LEU A 81 -10.42 6.67 8.00
CA LEU A 81 -9.51 5.70 7.41
C LEU A 81 -10.08 4.30 7.59
N LEU A 82 -9.98 3.51 6.56
CA LEU A 82 -10.35 2.10 6.53
C LEU A 82 -9.07 1.27 6.49
N LEU A 83 -8.98 0.29 7.36
CA LEU A 83 -7.83 -0.59 7.47
C LEU A 83 -8.27 -2.03 7.21
N ASP A 84 -7.67 -2.70 6.24
CA ASP A 84 -7.80 -4.15 6.14
C ASP A 84 -6.74 -4.79 7.03
N ILE A 85 -7.20 -5.39 8.11
CA ILE A 85 -6.35 -6.07 9.11
C ILE A 85 -6.36 -7.60 8.94
N SER A 86 -6.96 -8.10 7.86
CA SER A 86 -6.98 -9.54 7.53
C SER A 86 -5.55 -10.07 7.47
N GLY A 87 -5.26 -11.09 8.27
CA GLY A 87 -3.94 -11.67 8.35
C GLY A 87 -2.87 -10.88 9.13
N CYS A 88 -3.20 -9.72 9.72
CA CYS A 88 -2.25 -8.89 10.50
C CYS A 88 -2.51 -8.93 12.01
N ALA A 89 -3.76 -9.12 12.44
CA ALA A 89 -4.15 -9.01 13.85
C ALA A 89 -3.39 -9.97 14.78
N HIS A 90 -3.05 -11.17 14.32
CA HIS A 90 -2.30 -12.16 15.10
C HIS A 90 -0.90 -11.67 15.51
N LEU A 91 -0.26 -10.77 14.73
CA LEU A 91 1.06 -10.20 15.03
C LEU A 91 1.03 -9.28 16.27
N PHE A 92 -0.15 -8.81 16.64
CA PHE A 92 -0.38 -7.91 17.76
C PHE A 92 -1.10 -8.57 18.95
N GLY A 93 -1.30 -9.88 18.89
CA GLY A 93 -2.03 -10.62 19.95
C GLY A 93 -3.55 -10.67 19.76
N GLY A 94 -4.01 -10.47 18.53
CA GLY A 94 -5.42 -10.51 18.12
C GLY A 94 -6.05 -9.14 17.94
N GLU A 95 -7.27 -9.11 17.41
CA GLU A 95 -8.00 -7.89 17.04
C GLU A 95 -8.19 -6.93 18.22
N ARG A 96 -8.52 -7.45 19.39
CA ARG A 96 -8.70 -6.62 20.59
C ARG A 96 -7.40 -5.94 21.02
N ALA A 97 -6.29 -6.68 21.03
CA ALA A 97 -5.01 -6.13 21.41
C ALA A 97 -4.52 -5.10 20.37
N LEU A 98 -4.72 -5.39 19.09
CA LEU A 98 -4.45 -4.46 17.99
C LEU A 98 -5.23 -3.15 18.16
N LEU A 99 -6.55 -3.21 18.37
CA LEU A 99 -7.40 -2.03 18.51
C LEU A 99 -7.00 -1.19 19.73
N VAL A 100 -6.71 -1.83 20.86
CA VAL A 100 -6.27 -1.16 22.09
C VAL A 100 -4.92 -0.49 21.89
N ASP A 101 -3.94 -1.12 21.21
CA ASP A 101 -2.63 -0.52 20.91
C ASP A 101 -2.78 0.68 19.97
N ILE A 102 -3.61 0.56 18.92
CA ILE A 102 -3.89 1.70 18.03
C ILE A 102 -4.52 2.84 18.83
N ALA A 103 -5.55 2.57 19.63
CA ALA A 103 -6.27 3.59 20.37
C ALA A 103 -5.36 4.32 21.38
N ALA A 104 -4.55 3.59 22.15
CA ALA A 104 -3.63 4.16 23.14
C ALA A 104 -2.57 5.06 22.49
N ARG A 105 -1.97 4.60 21.40
CA ARG A 105 -0.95 5.39 20.67
C ARG A 105 -1.57 6.57 19.94
N PHE A 106 -2.78 6.40 19.40
CA PHE A 106 -3.49 7.47 18.71
C PHE A 106 -3.94 8.56 19.70
N ALA A 107 -4.40 8.19 20.90
CA ALA A 107 -4.71 9.13 21.96
C ALA A 107 -3.49 10.01 22.28
N THR A 108 -2.30 9.40 22.46
CA THR A 108 -1.06 10.16 22.67
C THR A 108 -0.70 11.07 21.48
N TYR A 109 -0.93 10.62 20.24
CA TYR A 109 -0.69 11.43 19.04
C TYR A 109 -1.68 12.60 18.93
N LEU A 110 -2.94 12.41 19.34
CA LEU A 110 -4.00 13.40 19.28
C LEU A 110 -4.01 14.33 20.50
N ASP A 111 -3.32 13.95 21.58
CA ASP A 111 -3.24 14.76 22.81
C ASP A 111 -2.72 16.17 22.52
N GLY A 112 -3.39 17.16 23.08
CA GLY A 112 -3.12 18.57 22.84
C GLY A 112 -3.49 19.11 21.45
N ARG A 113 -4.04 18.26 20.54
CA ARG A 113 -4.48 18.67 19.19
C ARG A 113 -5.98 18.89 19.08
N GLY A 114 -6.73 18.66 20.14
CA GLY A 114 -8.19 18.83 20.17
C GLY A 114 -8.94 17.88 19.24
N MET A 115 -8.36 16.73 18.91
CA MET A 115 -8.96 15.73 18.03
C MET A 115 -9.32 14.47 18.81
N THR A 116 -10.41 13.81 18.40
CA THR A 116 -10.82 12.50 18.92
C THR A 116 -10.91 11.50 17.78
N ALA A 117 -10.80 10.22 18.09
CA ALA A 117 -10.97 9.14 17.12
C ALA A 117 -11.90 8.08 17.68
N ARG A 118 -12.82 7.59 16.85
CA ARG A 118 -13.67 6.44 17.12
C ARG A 118 -13.26 5.31 16.20
N MET A 119 -13.26 4.09 16.69
CA MET A 119 -12.72 2.94 15.98
C MET A 119 -13.64 1.74 16.10
N ALA A 120 -13.80 1.00 15.02
CA ALA A 120 -14.53 -0.26 15.03
C ALA A 120 -13.83 -1.33 14.20
N ILE A 121 -13.91 -2.58 14.64
CA ILE A 121 -13.53 -3.78 13.89
C ILE A 121 -14.78 -4.58 13.60
N ALA A 122 -14.97 -4.96 12.34
CA ALA A 122 -16.06 -5.79 11.86
C ALA A 122 -15.63 -6.58 10.63
N GLY A 123 -16.42 -7.56 10.24
CA GLY A 123 -16.14 -8.41 9.08
C GLY A 123 -16.33 -7.74 7.73
N SER A 124 -17.06 -6.61 7.68
CA SER A 124 -17.29 -5.84 6.45
C SER A 124 -16.95 -4.36 6.62
N ILE A 125 -16.54 -3.71 5.52
CA ILE A 125 -16.25 -2.27 5.48
C ILE A 125 -17.49 -1.48 5.91
N GLY A 126 -18.67 -1.87 5.41
CA GLY A 126 -19.92 -1.19 5.73
C GLY A 126 -20.27 -1.25 7.21
N ALA A 127 -20.11 -2.41 7.85
CA ALA A 127 -20.34 -2.58 9.28
C ALA A 127 -19.33 -1.79 10.12
N ALA A 128 -18.03 -1.93 9.82
CA ALA A 128 -16.98 -1.22 10.53
C ALA A 128 -17.19 0.30 10.45
N TRP A 129 -17.54 0.83 9.28
CA TRP A 129 -17.82 2.24 9.07
C TRP A 129 -19.02 2.74 9.90
N GLY A 130 -20.13 1.99 9.85
CA GLY A 130 -21.34 2.35 10.58
C GLY A 130 -21.13 2.31 12.09
N LEU A 131 -20.47 1.29 12.59
CA LEU A 131 -20.17 1.14 14.02
C LEU A 131 -19.21 2.21 14.54
N ALA A 132 -18.14 2.52 13.81
CA ALA A 132 -17.22 3.57 14.23
C ALA A 132 -17.93 4.93 14.44
N ARG A 133 -19.00 5.21 13.71
CA ARG A 133 -19.72 6.49 13.78
C ARG A 133 -20.94 6.48 14.69
N PHE A 134 -21.67 5.39 14.74
CA PHE A 134 -23.00 5.32 15.36
C PHE A 134 -23.10 4.37 16.55
N ALA A 135 -22.10 3.55 16.84
CA ALA A 135 -22.11 2.73 18.05
C ALA A 135 -22.05 3.60 19.32
N ALA A 136 -22.52 3.09 20.43
CA ALA A 136 -22.51 3.80 21.70
C ALA A 136 -21.10 3.99 22.29
N THR A 137 -20.16 3.13 21.93
CA THR A 137 -18.77 3.15 22.43
C THR A 137 -17.80 3.64 21.38
N ASP A 138 -16.73 4.28 21.83
CA ASP A 138 -15.68 4.78 20.94
C ASP A 138 -14.79 3.68 20.35
N LEU A 139 -14.74 2.53 21.02
CA LEU A 139 -14.04 1.34 20.58
C LEU A 139 -15.03 0.19 20.51
N THR A 140 -15.27 -0.34 19.33
CA THR A 140 -16.22 -1.42 19.07
C THR A 140 -15.54 -2.56 18.33
N ILE A 141 -15.77 -3.81 18.79
CA ILE A 141 -15.29 -5.00 18.10
C ILE A 141 -16.48 -5.94 17.93
N VAL A 142 -16.74 -6.33 16.70
CA VAL A 142 -17.78 -7.28 16.33
C VAL A 142 -17.09 -8.59 15.97
N PRO A 143 -17.48 -9.71 16.61
CA PRO A 143 -16.97 -11.02 16.24
C PRO A 143 -17.31 -11.38 14.79
N GLU A 144 -16.49 -12.21 14.18
CA GLU A 144 -16.70 -12.69 12.81
C GLU A 144 -18.11 -13.31 12.64
N GLY A 145 -18.79 -12.90 11.58
CA GLY A 145 -20.14 -13.34 11.23
C GLY A 145 -21.29 -12.65 11.99
N GLN A 146 -21.01 -11.72 12.92
CA GLN A 146 -22.03 -10.99 13.69
C GLN A 146 -22.30 -9.56 13.20
N ASP A 147 -21.79 -9.20 12.04
CA ASP A 147 -21.94 -7.86 11.44
C ASP A 147 -23.41 -7.44 11.38
N ALA A 148 -24.29 -8.33 10.92
CA ALA A 148 -25.71 -8.06 10.78
C ALA A 148 -26.36 -7.68 12.12
N GLU A 149 -26.10 -8.45 13.19
CA GLU A 149 -26.66 -8.20 14.52
C GLU A 149 -26.19 -6.84 15.08
N ALA A 150 -24.93 -6.50 14.84
CA ALA A 150 -24.34 -5.24 15.32
C ALA A 150 -24.84 -4.02 14.55
N VAL A 151 -25.15 -4.14 13.25
CA VAL A 151 -25.57 -3.03 12.38
C VAL A 151 -27.08 -2.79 12.42
N LEU A 152 -27.91 -3.82 12.58
CA LEU A 152 -29.37 -3.72 12.56
C LEU A 152 -29.95 -2.66 13.50
N PRO A 153 -29.47 -2.44 14.75
CA PRO A 153 -30.01 -1.40 15.64
C PRO A 153 -29.59 0.04 15.28
N LEU A 154 -28.61 0.20 14.39
CA LEU A 154 -28.10 1.52 14.02
C LEU A 154 -29.09 2.32 13.16
N PRO A 155 -28.97 3.67 13.12
CA PRO A 155 -29.79 4.49 12.26
C PRO A 155 -29.44 4.27 10.77
N PRO A 156 -30.36 4.58 9.83
CA PRO A 156 -30.11 4.43 8.37
C PRO A 156 -28.88 5.18 7.86
N ALA A 157 -28.47 6.25 8.53
CA ALA A 157 -27.25 6.99 8.22
C ALA A 157 -25.97 6.11 8.34
N ALA A 158 -26.00 5.04 9.14
CA ALA A 158 -24.92 4.08 9.26
C ALA A 158 -24.65 3.29 7.97
N LEU A 159 -25.57 3.31 7.03
CA LEU A 159 -25.44 2.68 5.70
C LEU A 159 -24.80 3.60 4.66
N ARG A 160 -24.23 4.72 5.04
CA ARG A 160 -23.62 5.67 4.08
C ARG A 160 -24.61 6.18 3.03
N LEU A 161 -25.87 6.34 3.42
CA LEU A 161 -26.92 6.83 2.53
C LEU A 161 -26.77 8.32 2.28
N THR A 162 -27.16 8.78 1.10
CA THR A 162 -27.18 10.20 0.77
C THR A 162 -28.28 10.94 1.58
N PRO A 163 -28.13 12.25 1.82
CA PRO A 163 -29.12 13.02 2.57
C PRO A 163 -30.58 12.84 2.09
N PRO A 164 -30.87 12.83 0.76
CA PRO A 164 -32.22 12.58 0.29
C PRO A 164 -32.79 11.22 0.70
N HIS A 165 -31.92 10.18 0.76
CA HIS A 165 -32.35 8.84 1.20
C HIS A 165 -32.63 8.82 2.71
N ILE A 166 -31.80 9.54 3.51
CA ILE A 166 -32.01 9.66 4.96
C ILE A 166 -33.34 10.39 5.23
N ASP A 167 -33.61 11.50 4.55
CA ASP A 167 -34.87 12.24 4.66
C ASP A 167 -36.07 11.36 4.26
N LEU A 168 -35.92 10.51 3.25
CA LEU A 168 -36.95 9.58 2.86
C LEU A 168 -37.18 8.51 3.94
N CYS A 169 -36.14 7.96 4.55
CA CYS A 169 -36.26 7.04 5.68
C CYS A 169 -37.04 7.68 6.84
N GLN A 170 -36.69 8.91 7.23
CA GLN A 170 -37.38 9.64 8.30
C GLN A 170 -38.87 9.84 8.00
N ARG A 171 -39.21 10.28 6.78
CA ARG A 171 -40.60 10.44 6.35
C ARG A 171 -41.40 9.14 6.33
N LEU A 172 -40.74 8.00 6.19
CA LEU A 172 -41.37 6.67 6.20
C LEU A 172 -41.34 6.02 7.59
N GLY A 173 -40.78 6.68 8.61
CA GLY A 173 -40.63 6.12 9.98
C GLY A 173 -39.64 4.95 10.04
N LEU A 174 -38.64 4.93 9.15
CA LEU A 174 -37.61 3.89 9.10
C LEU A 174 -36.39 4.38 9.87
N ASP A 175 -36.43 4.27 11.19
CA ASP A 175 -35.44 4.86 12.10
C ASP A 175 -34.24 3.96 12.34
N THR A 176 -34.29 2.69 11.89
CA THR A 176 -33.19 1.73 12.06
C THR A 176 -32.90 0.98 10.78
N VAL A 177 -31.68 0.44 10.68
CA VAL A 177 -31.29 -0.49 9.60
C VAL A 177 -32.18 -1.73 9.60
N ALA A 178 -32.58 -2.22 10.79
CA ALA A 178 -33.51 -3.34 10.91
C ALA A 178 -34.86 -3.06 10.24
N ALA A 179 -35.37 -1.84 10.35
CA ALA A 179 -36.59 -1.46 9.67
C ALA A 179 -36.47 -1.50 8.15
N LEU A 180 -35.33 -1.05 7.60
CA LEU A 180 -35.03 -1.17 6.17
C LEU A 180 -34.86 -2.64 5.74
N ALA A 181 -34.13 -3.45 6.50
CA ALA A 181 -33.84 -4.83 6.18
C ALA A 181 -35.09 -5.76 6.12
N ARG A 182 -36.21 -5.31 6.70
CA ARG A 182 -37.51 -6.05 6.64
C ARG A 182 -38.17 -5.98 5.27
N PHE A 183 -37.80 -5.02 4.44
CA PHE A 183 -38.43 -4.88 3.14
C PHE A 183 -37.82 -5.82 2.10
N PRO A 184 -38.63 -6.41 1.19
CA PRO A 184 -38.09 -7.13 0.06
C PRO A 184 -37.18 -6.26 -0.79
N ARG A 185 -36.07 -6.83 -1.29
CA ARG A 185 -35.08 -6.13 -2.13
C ARG A 185 -35.72 -5.36 -3.30
N ALA A 186 -36.70 -5.95 -3.97
CA ALA A 186 -37.38 -5.32 -5.10
C ALA A 186 -38.14 -4.05 -4.70
N ASP A 187 -38.74 -4.03 -3.51
CA ASP A 187 -39.46 -2.85 -3.01
C ASP A 187 -38.51 -1.73 -2.56
N LEU A 188 -37.38 -2.11 -1.94
CA LEU A 188 -36.33 -1.16 -1.63
C LEU A 188 -35.74 -0.53 -2.90
N THR A 189 -35.41 -1.37 -3.88
CA THR A 189 -34.85 -0.88 -5.17
C THR A 189 -35.82 0.07 -5.88
N ARG A 190 -37.12 -0.24 -5.86
CA ARG A 190 -38.14 0.61 -6.50
C ARG A 190 -38.28 1.96 -5.81
N ARG A 191 -38.11 2.04 -4.50
CA ARG A 191 -38.32 3.28 -3.70
C ARG A 191 -37.05 4.09 -3.53
N PHE A 192 -35.93 3.43 -3.29
CA PHE A 192 -34.67 4.06 -2.92
C PHE A 192 -33.61 3.98 -4.04
N GLY A 193 -33.84 3.19 -5.07
CA GLY A 193 -32.84 2.89 -6.08
C GLY A 193 -31.89 1.74 -5.69
N PRO A 194 -30.96 1.36 -6.56
CA PRO A 194 -30.08 0.20 -6.34
C PRO A 194 -28.96 0.48 -5.31
N GLU A 195 -28.50 1.73 -5.18
CA GLU A 195 -27.38 2.06 -4.31
C GLU A 195 -27.66 1.80 -2.82
N PRO A 196 -28.78 2.24 -2.22
CA PRO A 196 -29.09 1.95 -0.81
C PRO A 196 -29.22 0.46 -0.53
N VAL A 197 -29.70 -0.33 -1.48
CA VAL A 197 -29.78 -1.79 -1.35
C VAL A 197 -28.38 -2.39 -1.29
N LEU A 198 -27.49 -1.99 -2.19
CA LEU A 198 -26.10 -2.42 -2.19
C LEU A 198 -25.39 -2.05 -0.87
N ARG A 199 -25.60 -0.83 -0.36
CA ARG A 199 -25.02 -0.38 0.91
C ARG A 199 -25.53 -1.20 2.10
N LEU A 200 -26.81 -1.57 2.09
CA LEU A 200 -27.38 -2.47 3.08
C LEU A 200 -26.71 -3.86 3.01
N GLU A 201 -26.61 -4.44 1.83
CA GLU A 201 -25.97 -5.75 1.62
C GLU A 201 -24.50 -5.73 2.03
N GLN A 202 -23.76 -4.67 1.73
CA GLN A 202 -22.36 -4.47 2.16
C GLN A 202 -22.24 -4.38 3.69
N ALA A 203 -23.14 -3.64 4.35
CA ALA A 203 -23.12 -3.50 5.79
C ALA A 203 -23.52 -4.81 6.51
N LEU A 204 -24.37 -5.63 5.89
CA LEU A 204 -24.77 -6.94 6.42
C LEU A 204 -23.77 -8.06 6.06
N GLY A 205 -22.65 -7.76 5.36
CA GLY A 205 -21.68 -8.76 4.95
C GLY A 205 -22.15 -9.66 3.79
N GLN A 206 -23.24 -9.29 3.10
CA GLN A 206 -23.83 -10.07 2.00
C GLN A 206 -23.26 -9.71 0.62
N ALA A 207 -22.64 -8.54 0.50
CA ALA A 207 -21.97 -8.08 -0.70
C ALA A 207 -20.56 -7.62 -0.37
N GLY A 208 -19.58 -7.99 -1.22
CA GLY A 208 -18.20 -7.55 -1.07
C GLY A 208 -18.04 -6.07 -1.37
N GLU A 209 -17.06 -5.46 -0.72
CA GLU A 209 -16.62 -4.09 -0.97
C GLU A 209 -15.10 -4.05 -1.08
N SER A 210 -14.58 -3.39 -2.11
CA SER A 210 -13.13 -3.26 -2.30
C SER A 210 -12.60 -2.02 -1.59
N LEU A 211 -11.51 -2.20 -0.83
CA LEU A 211 -10.74 -1.11 -0.31
C LEU A 211 -9.86 -0.54 -1.42
N ASN A 212 -9.88 0.78 -1.61
CA ASN A 212 -8.91 1.46 -2.45
C ASN A 212 -7.71 1.87 -1.58
N PRO A 213 -6.56 1.16 -1.65
CA PRO A 213 -5.49 1.39 -0.71
C PRO A 213 -4.81 2.73 -0.96
N TYR A 214 -4.52 3.43 0.10
CA TYR A 214 -3.69 4.61 0.10
C TYR A 214 -2.23 4.21 -0.10
N LEU A 215 -1.74 4.43 -1.30
CA LEU A 215 -0.34 4.20 -1.61
C LEU A 215 0.45 5.43 -1.16
N PRO A 216 1.43 5.28 -0.24
CA PRO A 216 2.30 6.39 0.11
C PRO A 216 2.98 6.90 -1.15
N PRO A 217 3.13 8.23 -1.31
CA PRO A 217 3.97 8.74 -2.37
C PRO A 217 5.34 8.10 -2.23
N PRO A 218 5.96 7.72 -3.33
CA PRO A 218 7.30 7.13 -3.30
C PRO A 218 8.24 8.08 -2.56
N GLN A 219 9.02 7.54 -1.63
CA GLN A 219 9.98 8.32 -0.81
C GLN A 219 10.98 9.07 -1.70
N PHE A 220 11.38 8.43 -2.80
CA PHE A 220 12.35 8.97 -3.76
C PHE A 220 11.65 9.25 -5.08
N LEU A 221 11.24 10.49 -5.24
CA LEU A 221 10.54 10.98 -6.43
C LEU A 221 11.11 12.32 -6.84
N VAL A 222 11.43 12.44 -8.11
CA VAL A 222 11.75 13.71 -8.75
C VAL A 222 10.84 13.92 -9.95
N ARG A 223 10.35 15.15 -10.10
CA ARG A 223 9.45 15.53 -11.19
C ARG A 223 9.87 16.87 -11.77
N GLN A 224 9.68 17.01 -13.06
CA GLN A 224 9.82 18.26 -13.78
C GLN A 224 8.62 18.47 -14.68
N ASN A 225 7.91 19.57 -14.47
CA ASN A 225 6.89 20.05 -15.38
C ASN A 225 7.52 21.06 -16.35
N LEU A 226 7.09 21.04 -17.58
CA LEU A 226 7.60 21.86 -18.66
C LEU A 226 6.53 22.85 -19.08
N ALA A 227 6.92 24.09 -19.35
CA ALA A 227 6.00 25.13 -19.82
C ALA A 227 5.51 24.88 -21.26
N GLN A 228 6.28 24.12 -22.02
CA GLN A 228 5.95 23.70 -23.40
C GLN A 228 6.31 22.24 -23.57
N GLY A 229 5.49 21.51 -24.34
CA GLY A 229 5.71 20.11 -24.62
C GLY A 229 7.01 19.86 -25.39
N VAL A 230 7.84 18.95 -24.92
CA VAL A 230 9.09 18.54 -25.59
C VAL A 230 8.80 17.34 -26.49
N THR A 231 9.18 17.46 -27.77
CA THR A 231 9.04 16.41 -28.80
C THR A 231 10.37 15.78 -29.20
N GLN A 232 11.49 16.46 -28.95
CA GLN A 232 12.83 16.01 -29.32
C GLN A 232 13.38 15.04 -28.28
N ILE A 233 13.85 13.87 -28.71
CA ILE A 233 14.39 12.81 -27.86
C ILE A 233 15.64 13.28 -27.10
N GLU A 234 16.50 14.08 -27.77
CA GLU A 234 17.71 14.62 -27.17
C GLU A 234 17.41 15.53 -25.98
N ALA A 235 16.40 16.39 -26.11
CA ALA A 235 15.98 17.30 -25.07
C ALA A 235 15.33 16.49 -23.88
N LEU A 236 14.56 15.45 -24.20
CA LEU A 236 14.00 14.55 -23.21
C LEU A 236 15.10 13.81 -22.44
N THR A 237 16.12 13.30 -23.15
CA THR A 237 17.26 12.60 -22.52
C THR A 237 18.04 13.53 -21.60
N ALA A 238 18.33 14.77 -22.01
CA ALA A 238 19.00 15.75 -21.16
C ALA A 238 18.19 16.11 -19.89
N LEU A 239 16.86 16.16 -20.02
CA LEU A 239 15.98 16.37 -18.88
C LEU A 239 16.03 15.19 -17.92
N ILE A 240 15.99 13.97 -18.42
CA ILE A 240 16.06 12.75 -17.60
C ILE A 240 17.43 12.63 -16.93
N ASP A 241 18.52 13.01 -17.59
CA ASP A 241 19.85 13.08 -16.96
C ASP A 241 19.82 13.97 -15.72
N THR A 242 19.27 15.18 -15.85
CA THR A 242 19.10 16.10 -14.72
C THR A 242 18.28 15.46 -13.58
N LEU A 243 17.20 14.74 -13.90
CA LEU A 243 16.38 14.06 -12.91
C LEU A 243 17.12 12.87 -12.28
N CYS A 244 17.90 12.12 -13.05
CA CYS A 244 18.74 11.04 -12.52
C CYS A 244 19.77 11.55 -11.52
N VAL A 245 20.40 12.68 -11.80
CA VAL A 245 21.35 13.33 -10.87
C VAL A 245 20.66 13.73 -9.56
N ARG A 246 19.47 14.34 -9.65
CA ARG A 246 18.68 14.74 -8.47
C ARG A 246 18.24 13.53 -7.65
N LEU A 247 17.72 12.49 -8.30
CA LEU A 247 17.29 11.26 -7.65
C LEU A 247 18.46 10.52 -6.99
N ALA A 248 19.58 10.41 -7.69
CA ALA A 248 20.80 9.80 -7.17
C ALA A 248 21.34 10.53 -5.93
N ALA A 249 21.26 11.87 -5.90
CA ALA A 249 21.63 12.66 -4.74
C ALA A 249 20.73 12.36 -3.52
N GLN A 250 19.40 12.25 -3.72
CA GLN A 250 18.46 11.88 -2.67
C GLN A 250 18.74 10.48 -2.13
N LEU A 251 18.94 9.50 -3.03
CA LEU A 251 19.25 8.11 -2.65
C LEU A 251 20.55 8.02 -1.85
N LYS A 252 21.60 8.72 -2.29
CA LYS A 252 22.91 8.76 -1.58
C LYS A 252 22.79 9.37 -0.19
N ALA A 253 22.03 10.46 -0.03
CA ALA A 253 21.82 11.12 1.25
C ALA A 253 21.19 10.19 2.30
N GLU A 254 20.33 9.26 1.85
CA GLU A 254 19.65 8.27 2.70
C GLU A 254 20.37 6.91 2.75
N GLY A 255 21.53 6.77 2.11
CA GLY A 255 22.26 5.51 2.03
C GLY A 255 21.50 4.39 1.28
N GLN A 256 20.60 4.78 0.36
CA GLN A 256 19.75 3.85 -0.38
C GLN A 256 20.21 3.69 -1.82
N GLY A 257 19.89 2.55 -2.43
CA GLY A 257 20.04 2.29 -3.86
C GLY A 257 18.73 1.84 -4.48
N ALA A 258 18.45 2.33 -5.68
CA ALA A 258 17.30 1.89 -6.43
C ALA A 258 17.49 0.47 -6.97
N GLN A 259 16.50 -0.40 -6.77
CA GLN A 259 16.36 -1.72 -7.40
C GLN A 259 15.35 -1.69 -8.55
N ARG A 260 14.49 -0.68 -8.59
CA ARG A 260 13.55 -0.44 -9.67
C ARG A 260 13.32 1.06 -9.81
N LEU A 261 13.44 1.51 -11.04
CA LEU A 261 13.09 2.87 -11.43
C LEU A 261 11.82 2.83 -12.29
N ASP A 262 10.87 3.67 -11.95
CA ASP A 262 9.68 3.89 -12.77
C ASP A 262 9.75 5.31 -13.34
N VAL A 263 9.62 5.41 -14.66
CA VAL A 263 9.63 6.67 -15.39
C VAL A 263 8.24 6.88 -15.97
N ALA A 264 7.62 8.02 -15.69
CA ALA A 264 6.36 8.42 -16.27
C ALA A 264 6.54 9.70 -17.10
N LEU A 265 6.16 9.61 -18.37
CA LEU A 265 6.17 10.70 -19.32
C LEU A 265 4.72 11.08 -19.62
N THR A 266 4.30 12.27 -19.20
CA THR A 266 2.93 12.75 -19.44
C THR A 266 2.93 13.66 -20.66
N ARG A 267 2.11 13.31 -21.65
CA ARG A 267 1.90 14.10 -22.87
C ARG A 267 0.89 15.21 -22.64
N SER A 268 0.87 16.19 -23.56
CA SER A 268 -0.09 17.30 -23.55
C SER A 268 -1.56 16.88 -23.65
N ASP A 269 -1.83 15.69 -24.17
CA ASP A 269 -3.18 15.08 -24.21
C ASP A 269 -3.53 14.24 -22.99
N ASN A 270 -2.75 14.35 -21.89
CA ASN A 270 -2.85 13.59 -20.65
C ASN A 270 -2.57 12.08 -20.78
N LEU A 271 -2.07 11.61 -21.93
CA LEU A 271 -1.59 10.24 -22.03
C LEU A 271 -0.31 10.08 -21.21
N VAL A 272 -0.26 9.04 -20.38
CA VAL A 272 0.93 8.71 -19.57
C VAL A 272 1.63 7.49 -20.15
N LEU A 273 2.88 7.67 -20.56
CA LEU A 273 3.77 6.60 -20.97
C LEU A 273 4.61 6.18 -19.77
N ALA A 274 4.40 4.96 -19.28
CA ALA A 274 5.09 4.43 -18.11
C ALA A 274 6.15 3.41 -18.52
N LEU A 275 7.37 3.56 -18.01
CA LEU A 275 8.49 2.66 -18.22
C LEU A 275 9.01 2.17 -16.87
N ALA A 276 9.11 0.84 -16.70
CA ALA A 276 9.73 0.24 -15.54
C ALA A 276 11.12 -0.29 -15.89
N LEU A 277 12.13 0.11 -15.12
CA LEU A 277 13.53 -0.26 -15.28
C LEU A 277 13.99 -1.02 -14.01
N PRO A 278 13.95 -2.36 -14.01
CA PRO A 278 14.49 -3.14 -12.92
C PRO A 278 16.02 -3.14 -12.96
N LEU A 279 16.66 -3.07 -11.79
CA LEU A 279 18.10 -3.16 -11.62
C LEU A 279 18.47 -4.46 -10.89
N ALA A 280 19.48 -5.17 -11.39
CA ALA A 280 20.00 -6.39 -10.77
C ALA A 280 20.75 -6.12 -9.45
N HIS A 281 21.28 -4.90 -9.27
CA HIS A 281 21.88 -4.44 -8.02
C HIS A 281 21.36 -3.07 -7.62
N PRO A 282 21.20 -2.82 -6.30
CA PRO A 282 20.85 -1.49 -5.82
C PRO A 282 21.87 -0.46 -6.28
N SER A 283 21.42 0.59 -6.94
CA SER A 283 22.31 1.62 -7.47
C SER A 283 21.82 3.02 -7.11
N ALA A 284 22.75 3.91 -6.79
CA ALA A 284 22.55 5.35 -6.68
C ALA A 284 23.47 6.13 -7.65
N ASP A 285 23.84 5.49 -8.77
CA ASP A 285 24.67 6.08 -9.82
C ASP A 285 23.79 6.66 -10.93
N ALA A 286 23.78 7.97 -11.07
CA ALA A 286 22.99 8.69 -12.05
C ALA A 286 23.34 8.30 -13.50
N ALA A 287 24.63 8.13 -13.80
CA ALA A 287 25.08 7.76 -15.16
C ALA A 287 24.64 6.33 -15.52
N HIS A 288 24.56 5.44 -14.55
CA HIS A 288 24.03 4.09 -14.76
C HIS A 288 22.52 4.12 -15.03
N MET A 289 21.76 4.88 -14.25
CA MET A 289 20.31 5.06 -14.43
C MET A 289 19.99 5.64 -15.81
N LEU A 290 20.73 6.67 -16.23
CA LEU A 290 20.56 7.30 -17.55
C LEU A 290 20.80 6.29 -18.68
N ARG A 291 21.90 5.52 -18.64
CA ARG A 291 22.20 4.51 -19.66
C ARG A 291 21.09 3.47 -19.81
N LEU A 292 20.52 3.01 -18.70
CA LEU A 292 19.39 2.04 -18.74
C LEU A 292 18.15 2.66 -19.39
N PHE A 293 17.90 3.93 -19.09
CA PHE A 293 16.82 4.67 -19.73
C PHE A 293 17.04 4.83 -21.23
N GLU A 294 18.23 5.25 -21.66
CA GLU A 294 18.58 5.41 -23.09
C GLU A 294 18.43 4.08 -23.84
N GLU A 295 18.93 2.98 -23.27
CA GLU A 295 18.76 1.64 -23.86
C GLU A 295 17.28 1.24 -23.97
N ARG A 296 16.46 1.64 -23.03
CA ARG A 296 15.01 1.38 -23.06
C ARG A 296 14.30 2.27 -24.07
N LEU A 297 14.66 3.55 -24.10
CA LEU A 297 14.09 4.53 -25.02
C LEU A 297 14.45 4.20 -26.48
N SER A 298 15.69 3.78 -26.76
CA SER A 298 16.11 3.40 -28.11
C SER A 298 15.29 2.25 -28.72
N ARG A 299 14.76 1.37 -27.87
CA ARG A 299 13.84 0.31 -28.30
C ARG A 299 12.44 0.78 -28.58
N LEU A 300 12.04 1.88 -27.93
CA LEU A 300 10.76 2.53 -28.14
C LEU A 300 10.84 3.57 -29.25
N ALA A 301 12.05 3.94 -29.71
CA ALA A 301 12.25 4.98 -30.70
C ALA A 301 11.56 4.72 -32.04
N GLY A 302 11.23 3.46 -32.36
CA GLY A 302 10.32 3.12 -33.45
C GLY A 302 8.84 3.30 -33.11
N GLY A 303 8.51 3.69 -31.87
CA GLY A 303 7.14 3.74 -31.34
C GLY A 303 6.89 4.74 -30.23
N LEU A 304 7.87 5.56 -29.81
CA LEU A 304 7.60 6.67 -28.89
C LEU A 304 6.89 7.79 -29.64
N ASP A 305 5.57 7.69 -29.68
CA ASP A 305 4.76 8.79 -30.18
C ASP A 305 4.69 9.89 -29.11
N ALA A 306 5.54 10.88 -29.23
CA ALA A 306 5.51 12.06 -28.36
C ALA A 306 4.27 12.93 -28.59
N GLY A 307 3.49 12.67 -29.63
CA GLY A 307 2.30 13.42 -29.98
C GLY A 307 2.57 14.93 -30.04
N PHE A 308 1.77 15.70 -29.30
CA PHE A 308 1.95 17.16 -29.18
C PHE A 308 3.07 17.58 -28.19
N GLY A 309 3.82 16.62 -27.66
CA GLY A 309 4.95 16.87 -26.77
C GLY A 309 4.73 16.33 -25.35
N ILE A 310 5.83 16.10 -24.64
CA ILE A 310 5.87 15.68 -23.23
C ILE A 310 5.88 16.93 -22.36
N GLU A 311 4.91 17.08 -21.49
CA GLU A 311 4.76 18.23 -20.57
C GLU A 311 5.24 17.95 -19.15
N SER A 312 5.33 16.67 -18.75
CA SER A 312 5.82 16.31 -17.44
C SER A 312 6.64 15.02 -17.50
N VAL A 313 7.77 15.03 -16.83
CA VAL A 313 8.62 13.85 -16.61
C VAL A 313 8.72 13.60 -15.12
N GLN A 314 8.40 12.37 -14.71
CA GLN A 314 8.51 11.92 -13.34
C GLN A 314 9.40 10.69 -13.29
N LEU A 315 10.37 10.68 -12.37
CA LEU A 315 11.26 9.56 -12.09
C LEU A 315 11.12 9.16 -10.63
N VAL A 316 10.90 7.88 -10.40
CA VAL A 316 10.63 7.31 -9.09
C VAL A 316 11.55 6.11 -8.85
N ALA A 317 12.21 6.05 -7.69
CA ALA A 317 12.81 4.82 -7.21
C ALA A 317 11.72 4.00 -6.47
N ALA A 318 10.99 3.16 -7.24
CA ALA A 318 9.83 2.43 -6.74
C ALA A 318 10.20 1.31 -5.75
N LYS A 319 11.42 0.78 -5.84
CA LYS A 319 11.97 -0.17 -4.88
C LYS A 319 13.41 0.24 -4.56
N THR A 320 13.70 0.36 -3.26
CA THR A 320 15.03 0.73 -2.77
C THR A 320 15.53 -0.27 -1.73
N THR A 321 16.82 -0.33 -1.56
CA THR A 321 17.49 -1.13 -0.53
C THR A 321 18.70 -0.38 -0.04
N ALA A 322 19.04 -0.51 1.24
CA ALA A 322 20.22 0.08 1.80
C ALA A 322 21.49 -0.39 1.06
N ILE A 323 22.34 0.56 0.66
CA ILE A 323 23.64 0.26 0.08
C ILE A 323 24.61 0.07 1.23
N THR A 324 24.97 -1.18 1.52
CA THR A 324 26.10 -1.46 2.40
C THR A 324 27.38 -1.17 1.62
N ALA A 325 28.19 -0.23 2.09
CA ALA A 325 29.51 0.00 1.50
C ALA A 325 30.30 -1.33 1.52
N PRO A 326 30.96 -1.72 0.42
CA PRO A 326 31.75 -2.92 0.42
C PRO A 326 32.84 -2.77 1.50
N GLN A 327 32.76 -3.61 2.51
CA GLN A 327 33.78 -3.70 3.53
C GLN A 327 34.97 -4.44 2.90
N ASP A 328 36.09 -3.76 2.70
CA ASP A 328 37.32 -4.39 2.25
C ASP A 328 37.74 -5.42 3.31
N THR A 329 37.53 -6.69 3.01
CA THR A 329 37.93 -7.78 3.89
C THR A 329 39.45 -7.91 3.77
N ILE A 330 40.17 -7.50 4.80
CA ILE A 330 41.61 -7.78 4.95
C ILE A 330 41.72 -9.29 5.20
N GLY A 331 42.04 -10.04 4.15
CA GLY A 331 42.29 -11.48 4.27
C GLY A 331 43.54 -11.71 5.14
N LEU A 332 43.51 -12.79 5.92
CA LEU A 332 44.62 -13.26 6.79
C LEU A 332 45.96 -13.46 6.06
N SER A 333 46.02 -13.31 4.74
CA SER A 333 47.21 -13.44 3.91
C SER A 333 47.82 -12.10 3.46
N GLY A 334 47.36 -10.98 3.96
CA GLY A 334 47.94 -9.65 3.64
C GLY A 334 47.84 -9.20 2.17
N ARG A 335 47.20 -9.97 1.28
CA ARG A 335 46.91 -9.61 -0.11
C ARG A 335 45.50 -9.10 -0.20
N LEU A 336 45.35 -7.82 -0.56
CA LEU A 336 44.10 -7.24 -1.02
C LEU A 336 43.61 -8.07 -2.22
N ARG A 337 42.66 -8.97 -1.99
CA ARG A 337 41.86 -9.52 -3.07
C ARG A 337 40.99 -8.37 -3.55
N LYS A 338 41.37 -7.75 -4.65
CA LYS A 338 40.46 -6.90 -5.44
C LYS A 338 39.36 -7.83 -5.96
N THR A 339 38.34 -8.02 -5.15
CA THR A 339 37.04 -8.51 -5.69
C THR A 339 36.67 -7.50 -6.73
N ALA A 340 36.55 -7.93 -7.99
CA ALA A 340 36.01 -7.09 -9.04
C ALA A 340 34.71 -6.46 -8.52
N PRO A 341 34.53 -5.14 -8.64
CA PRO A 341 33.44 -4.48 -7.95
C PRO A 341 32.14 -5.14 -8.40
N ILE A 342 31.38 -5.70 -7.45
CA ILE A 342 30.08 -6.33 -7.66
C ILE A 342 29.18 -5.38 -8.47
N ALA A 343 29.37 -4.07 -8.33
CA ALA A 343 28.75 -3.03 -9.11
C ALA A 343 29.02 -3.11 -10.63
N ALA A 344 30.24 -3.52 -11.07
CA ALA A 344 30.55 -3.65 -12.50
C ALA A 344 29.84 -4.86 -13.11
N LEU A 345 29.71 -5.96 -12.35
CA LEU A 345 28.96 -7.13 -12.77
C LEU A 345 27.45 -6.85 -12.81
N GLY A 346 26.96 -6.05 -11.84
CA GLY A 346 25.57 -5.60 -11.80
C GLY A 346 25.20 -4.80 -13.05
N GLY A 347 26.04 -3.85 -13.43
CA GLY A 347 25.83 -3.07 -14.66
C GLY A 347 25.81 -3.94 -15.93
N LEU A 348 26.57 -5.01 -15.99
CA LEU A 348 26.51 -5.97 -17.10
C LEU A 348 25.19 -6.74 -17.10
N TYR A 349 24.74 -7.23 -15.92
CA TYR A 349 23.47 -7.94 -15.80
C TYR A 349 22.29 -7.05 -16.20
N ASP A 350 22.27 -5.79 -15.76
CA ASP A 350 21.22 -4.85 -16.08
C ASP A 350 21.13 -4.63 -17.62
N ARG A 351 22.26 -4.49 -18.30
CA ARG A 351 22.30 -4.36 -19.76
C ARG A 351 21.83 -5.65 -20.45
N LEU A 352 22.24 -6.81 -19.98
CA LEU A 352 21.79 -8.08 -20.54
C LEU A 352 20.29 -8.27 -20.34
N VAL A 353 19.78 -8.00 -19.14
CA VAL A 353 18.34 -8.06 -18.83
C VAL A 353 17.56 -7.07 -19.68
N SER A 354 18.07 -5.84 -19.81
CA SER A 354 17.47 -4.83 -20.69
C SER A 354 17.37 -5.34 -22.13
N ARG A 355 18.35 -6.05 -22.65
CA ARG A 355 18.40 -6.50 -24.05
C ARG A 355 17.68 -7.82 -24.32
N LEU A 356 17.82 -8.79 -23.44
CA LEU A 356 17.36 -10.17 -23.64
C LEU A 356 16.07 -10.48 -22.89
N GLY A 357 15.73 -9.67 -21.89
CA GLY A 357 14.61 -9.91 -21.00
C GLY A 357 15.02 -10.61 -19.69
N ALA A 358 14.25 -10.37 -18.63
CA ALA A 358 14.55 -10.84 -17.27
C ALA A 358 14.50 -12.38 -17.12
N GLN A 359 13.80 -13.06 -18.01
CA GLN A 359 13.63 -14.52 -17.97
C GLN A 359 14.81 -15.28 -18.60
N VAL A 360 15.57 -14.61 -19.46
CA VAL A 360 16.68 -15.22 -20.20
C VAL A 360 18.00 -15.13 -19.41
N VAL A 361 18.17 -14.05 -18.65
CA VAL A 361 19.39 -13.84 -17.86
C VAL A 361 19.21 -14.45 -16.47
N VAL A 362 19.73 -15.65 -16.32
CA VAL A 362 19.56 -16.46 -15.10
C VAL A 362 20.92 -16.82 -14.50
N ARG A 363 20.95 -17.07 -13.20
CA ARG A 363 22.10 -17.63 -12.49
C ARG A 363 21.75 -18.96 -11.82
N PRO A 364 22.68 -19.90 -11.73
CA PRO A 364 22.50 -21.11 -10.94
C PRO A 364 22.50 -20.77 -9.45
N VAL A 365 21.57 -21.39 -8.71
CA VAL A 365 21.49 -21.32 -7.25
C VAL A 365 21.39 -22.77 -6.74
N ALA A 366 22.12 -23.08 -5.70
CA ALA A 366 22.04 -24.39 -5.07
C ALA A 366 20.62 -24.63 -4.55
N HIS A 367 20.13 -25.84 -4.73
CA HIS A 367 18.82 -26.26 -4.24
C HIS A 367 19.00 -27.56 -3.44
N ALA A 368 18.36 -27.64 -2.27
CA ALA A 368 18.41 -28.80 -1.41
C ALA A 368 17.74 -29.99 -2.10
N SER A 369 18.53 -30.82 -2.77
CA SER A 369 18.10 -32.05 -3.43
C SER A 369 19.24 -33.05 -3.50
N TYR A 370 18.97 -34.30 -3.15
CA TYR A 370 19.90 -35.40 -3.30
C TYR A 370 20.04 -35.88 -4.76
N ILE A 371 19.15 -35.42 -5.65
CA ILE A 371 19.21 -35.73 -7.07
C ILE A 371 20.10 -34.68 -7.73
N PRO A 372 21.26 -35.01 -8.31
CA PRO A 372 22.22 -34.04 -8.86
C PRO A 372 21.60 -33.07 -9.89
N GLU A 373 20.70 -33.56 -10.73
CA GLU A 373 20.01 -32.76 -11.77
C GLU A 373 19.04 -31.72 -11.17
N ARG A 374 18.62 -31.92 -9.93
CA ARG A 374 17.73 -31.01 -9.20
C ARG A 374 18.45 -30.19 -8.13
N ALA A 375 19.76 -30.45 -7.92
CA ALA A 375 20.56 -29.73 -6.93
C ALA A 375 20.89 -28.29 -7.35
N VAL A 376 20.58 -27.92 -8.59
CA VAL A 376 20.77 -26.57 -9.11
C VAL A 376 19.47 -26.09 -9.72
N ARG A 377 19.05 -24.88 -9.29
CA ARG A 377 17.91 -24.16 -9.86
C ARG A 377 18.41 -22.88 -10.53
N PHE A 378 17.92 -22.60 -11.73
CA PHE A 378 18.21 -21.35 -12.42
C PHE A 378 17.18 -20.29 -12.02
N VAL A 379 17.64 -19.17 -11.46
CA VAL A 379 16.79 -18.03 -11.06
C VAL A 379 17.22 -16.78 -11.80
N SER A 380 16.25 -15.91 -12.11
CA SER A 380 16.56 -14.64 -12.74
C SER A 380 17.52 -13.83 -11.87
N VAL A 381 18.50 -13.18 -12.49
CA VAL A 381 19.45 -12.29 -11.79
C VAL A 381 18.76 -11.16 -11.03
N LEU A 382 17.54 -10.78 -11.42
CA LEU A 382 16.72 -9.78 -10.73
C LEU A 382 16.08 -10.31 -9.43
N GLN A 383 15.84 -11.61 -9.33
CA GLN A 383 15.22 -12.26 -8.15
C GLN A 383 16.24 -12.67 -7.10
N ALA A 384 17.48 -12.79 -7.49
CA ALA A 384 18.53 -13.41 -6.71
C ALA A 384 18.97 -12.64 -5.45
N GLN A 385 18.48 -11.41 -5.23
CA GLN A 385 18.82 -10.61 -4.05
C GLN A 385 17.81 -10.73 -2.89
N ASN A 386 16.64 -11.36 -3.11
CA ASN A 386 15.60 -11.48 -2.08
C ASN A 386 15.67 -12.80 -1.28
N GLY A 387 16.59 -13.67 -1.61
CA GLY A 387 16.85 -14.87 -0.83
C GLY A 387 18.19 -14.73 -0.16
N ALA A 388 18.21 -14.76 1.16
CA ALA A 388 19.40 -15.16 1.89
C ALA A 388 20.03 -16.30 1.11
N SER A 389 21.33 -16.23 0.89
CA SER A 389 22.12 -17.40 0.66
C SER A 389 21.63 -18.41 1.69
N ASP A 390 20.93 -19.43 1.23
CA ASP A 390 20.68 -20.61 2.03
C ASP A 390 22.05 -21.26 2.22
N GLU A 391 22.87 -20.59 3.05
CA GLU A 391 24.18 -21.08 3.48
C GLU A 391 24.04 -22.30 4.39
N THR A 392 22.81 -22.62 4.73
CA THR A 392 22.51 -23.87 5.40
C THR A 392 22.42 -24.98 4.39
N ALA A 393 23.37 -25.15 3.65
CA ALA A 393 23.43 -26.41 3.04
C ALA A 393 23.79 -26.50 1.62
N ASN A 394 24.83 -26.93 1.50
CA ASN A 394 24.87 -28.22 0.87
C ASN A 394 25.98 -29.03 1.54
N PRO A 395 25.71 -29.94 2.48
CA PRO A 395 26.67 -30.88 2.96
C PRO A 395 27.14 -31.84 1.84
N LEU A 396 26.57 -31.72 0.65
CA LEU A 396 26.89 -32.56 -0.54
C LEU A 396 27.91 -31.93 -1.50
N VAL A 397 28.60 -30.88 -1.10
CA VAL A 397 29.73 -30.34 -1.87
C VAL A 397 30.99 -31.15 -1.65
N ASP A 398 31.03 -32.12 -0.74
CA ASP A 398 31.96 -33.22 -0.90
C ASP A 398 31.52 -34.01 -2.12
N ALA A 399 32.34 -33.94 -3.15
CA ALA A 399 32.15 -34.61 -4.43
C ALA A 399 32.08 -36.15 -4.24
N ALA A 400 30.98 -36.61 -3.67
CA ALA A 400 30.63 -38.02 -3.77
C ALA A 400 30.55 -38.34 -5.26
N ALA A 401 31.37 -39.26 -5.67
CA ALA A 401 31.48 -39.65 -7.06
C ALA A 401 30.08 -39.86 -7.64
N ARG A 402 29.73 -39.10 -8.65
CA ARG A 402 28.45 -39.22 -9.32
C ARG A 402 28.26 -40.67 -9.78
N PRO A 403 27.14 -41.34 -9.52
CA PRO A 403 26.89 -42.64 -10.05
C PRO A 403 26.95 -42.59 -11.58
N LEU A 404 27.65 -43.50 -12.17
CA LEU A 404 27.84 -43.59 -13.63
C LEU A 404 26.52 -43.88 -14.37
N PHE A 405 25.58 -44.50 -13.68
CA PHE A 405 24.27 -44.84 -14.18
C PHE A 405 23.21 -44.47 -13.15
N MET A 406 22.10 -43.86 -13.62
CA MET A 406 20.91 -43.63 -12.86
C MET A 406 19.74 -44.34 -13.51
N LEU A 407 18.89 -44.94 -12.70
CA LEU A 407 17.66 -45.56 -13.19
C LEU A 407 16.71 -44.48 -13.74
N CYS A 408 16.06 -44.77 -14.87
CA CYS A 408 15.11 -43.86 -15.50
C CYS A 408 13.88 -43.63 -14.63
N ALA A 409 13.54 -44.59 -13.77
CA ALA A 409 12.49 -44.49 -12.75
C ALA A 409 13.03 -44.99 -11.40
N PRO A 410 12.60 -44.37 -10.26
CA PRO A 410 13.00 -44.87 -8.96
C PRO A 410 12.41 -46.27 -8.72
N GLU A 411 13.25 -47.19 -8.25
CA GLU A 411 12.83 -48.50 -7.81
C GLU A 411 12.70 -48.50 -6.28
N PRO A 412 11.69 -49.20 -5.72
CA PRO A 412 11.54 -49.32 -4.28
C PRO A 412 12.67 -50.19 -3.73
N ILE A 413 13.30 -49.73 -2.66
CA ILE A 413 14.33 -50.49 -1.95
C ILE A 413 13.88 -50.84 -0.54
N GLU A 414 14.27 -52.00 -0.04
CA GLU A 414 14.09 -52.35 1.35
C GLU A 414 15.30 -51.83 2.14
N VAL A 415 15.04 -51.06 3.19
CA VAL A 415 16.08 -50.47 4.02
C VAL A 415 15.98 -51.01 5.42
N ILE A 416 17.09 -51.52 5.94
CA ILE A 416 17.18 -51.91 7.35
C ILE A 416 17.97 -50.87 8.10
N ALA A 417 17.35 -50.28 9.10
CA ALA A 417 17.92 -49.29 10.00
C ALA A 417 17.62 -49.64 11.46
N GLU A 418 18.48 -49.25 12.37
CA GLU A 418 18.20 -49.37 13.81
C GLU A 418 17.12 -48.35 14.21
N ILE A 419 16.14 -48.81 15.01
CA ILE A 419 15.05 -47.97 15.53
C ILE A 419 15.51 -47.44 16.91
N PRO A 420 15.30 -46.16 17.26
CA PRO A 420 14.37 -45.24 16.56
C PRO A 420 14.96 -44.34 15.50
N GLU A 421 16.25 -44.12 15.36
CA GLU A 421 16.79 -43.15 14.39
C GLU A 421 18.24 -43.49 13.92
N GLY A 422 18.58 -44.74 13.77
CA GLY A 422 19.91 -45.14 13.26
C GLY A 422 20.05 -44.91 11.76
N ALA A 423 21.28 -44.68 11.30
CA ALA A 423 21.59 -44.67 9.87
C ALA A 423 21.32 -46.06 9.25
N PRO A 424 20.81 -46.17 8.02
CA PRO A 424 20.60 -47.42 7.37
C PRO A 424 21.93 -48.12 7.16
N TYR A 425 22.01 -49.39 7.54
CA TYR A 425 23.20 -50.19 7.40
C TYR A 425 23.10 -51.30 6.33
N ARG A 426 21.92 -51.42 5.73
CA ARG A 426 21.69 -52.31 4.60
C ARG A 426 20.59 -51.75 3.69
N PHE A 427 20.82 -51.86 2.38
CA PHE A 427 19.91 -51.42 1.30
C PHE A 427 19.53 -52.62 0.45
#